data_dc7caf714da1b8c3a91809f4fd7572c3
#
_entry.id   dc7caf714da1b8c3a91809f4fd7572c3
#
_cell.length_a   1.000
_cell.length_b   1.000
_cell.length_c   1.000
_cell.angle_alpha   90.00
_cell.angle_beta   90.00
_cell.angle_gamma   90.00
#
_symmetry.space_group_name_H-M   'P 1'
#
loop_
_entity.id
_entity.type
_entity.pdbx_description
1 polymer ?
#
loop_
_entity_poly.entity_id
_entity_poly.type
_entity_poly.pdbx_seq_one_letter_code
_entity_poly.pdbx_strand_id
1 'polypeptide(L)'
;MIIVGIDISKYKHDCFILTDFGDVLNEGFSFANNAEGFGQLGKELAQCKNGDEIRIGFEATGNYGINLKLFLEKHGYTYMEINPMLVKKYISSNTLRRTKTDKLDARSIAYYISDKDYRTNPTSFYPKFALKQLTRLRSSLVTGRSRYLIQLTNVLDCIFPEFKPLFGNRFSVTALYILANYPSPEAIANMNSRSYEILRRKSRGKFGMDKFVKLKSLAKNTIGVFDECYRIELEAILDLYLQIDAKIDELETQITQIIESLNPPTLSIKGVGAMSAAVIVSEFGDFSRFENHGKMLSFAGLEPGYFQSGTTEHNGRMVKHGSSTLRCSLINCSRAITLHNEVFAAYLRKKMDEGKPYNVAISHVAKKLVRLIFTLETRGEMYNSDNLR
;
A
#
# COMPACT_ATOMS: atom_id res chain seq x y z
N MET A 1 -18.15 27.42 -20.13
CA MET A 1 -17.29 26.44 -19.44
C MET A 1 -17.02 25.25 -20.37
N ILE A 2 -15.82 24.69 -20.36
CA ILE A 2 -15.43 23.60 -21.27
C ILE A 2 -15.20 22.35 -20.45
N ILE A 3 -15.71 21.23 -20.94
CA ILE A 3 -15.64 19.92 -20.29
C ILE A 3 -14.87 18.95 -21.18
N VAL A 4 -13.87 18.29 -20.60
CA VAL A 4 -12.95 17.41 -21.30
C VAL A 4 -12.95 16.05 -20.62
N GLY A 5 -13.40 15.02 -21.34
CA GLY A 5 -13.32 13.63 -20.91
C GLY A 5 -12.16 12.92 -21.61
N ILE A 6 -11.33 12.21 -20.85
CA ILE A 6 -10.18 11.50 -21.39
C ILE A 6 -10.26 10.03 -20.96
N ASP A 7 -10.29 9.13 -21.92
CA ASP A 7 -10.09 7.70 -21.68
C ASP A 7 -8.59 7.37 -21.77
N ILE A 8 -8.06 6.75 -20.72
CA ILE A 8 -6.63 6.51 -20.57
C ILE A 8 -6.28 5.07 -20.94
N SER A 9 -5.38 4.91 -21.89
CA SER A 9 -4.78 3.62 -22.20
C SER A 9 -3.26 3.65 -22.23
N LYS A 10 -2.62 2.52 -22.44
CA LYS A 10 -1.15 2.37 -22.30
C LYS A 10 -0.36 3.21 -23.31
N TYR A 11 -0.79 3.22 -24.57
CA TYR A 11 -0.03 3.81 -25.68
C TYR A 11 -0.64 5.09 -26.23
N LYS A 12 -1.95 5.24 -26.11
CA LYS A 12 -2.72 6.39 -26.59
C LYS A 12 -3.80 6.75 -25.58
N HIS A 13 -4.31 7.94 -25.66
CA HIS A 13 -5.47 8.41 -24.92
C HIS A 13 -6.51 8.91 -25.90
N ASP A 14 -7.78 8.71 -25.61
CA ASP A 14 -8.87 9.24 -26.39
C ASP A 14 -9.54 10.40 -25.63
N CYS A 15 -9.74 11.52 -26.30
CA CYS A 15 -10.23 12.77 -25.72
C CYS A 15 -11.54 13.18 -26.40
N PHE A 16 -12.48 13.69 -25.61
CA PHE A 16 -13.75 14.26 -26.08
C PHE A 16 -14.00 15.60 -25.38
N ILE A 17 -14.41 16.62 -26.15
CA ILE A 17 -14.58 17.98 -25.64
C ILE A 17 -15.98 18.50 -25.96
N LEU A 18 -16.66 19.03 -24.92
CA LEU A 18 -17.97 19.65 -25.05
C LEU A 18 -18.08 20.92 -24.19
N THR A 19 -19.09 21.73 -24.45
CA THR A 19 -19.48 22.84 -23.59
C THR A 19 -20.40 22.36 -22.45
N ASP A 20 -20.58 23.17 -21.41
CA ASP A 20 -21.54 22.91 -20.33
C ASP A 20 -23.02 22.92 -20.83
N PHE A 21 -23.28 23.49 -22.00
CA PHE A 21 -24.58 23.42 -22.67
C PHE A 21 -24.80 22.14 -23.48
N GLY A 22 -23.76 21.29 -23.61
CA GLY A 22 -23.80 20.03 -24.34
C GLY A 22 -23.35 20.12 -25.79
N ASP A 23 -22.93 21.29 -26.27
CA ASP A 23 -22.41 21.45 -27.63
C ASP A 23 -21.06 20.78 -27.77
N VAL A 24 -20.92 19.92 -28.76
CA VAL A 24 -19.68 19.17 -29.01
C VAL A 24 -18.68 20.07 -29.73
N LEU A 25 -17.58 20.38 -29.10
CA LEU A 25 -16.49 21.17 -29.69
C LEU A 25 -15.51 20.28 -30.46
N ASN A 26 -15.30 19.06 -29.99
CA ASN A 26 -14.46 18.06 -30.66
C ASN A 26 -15.08 16.67 -30.44
N GLU A 27 -15.48 16.01 -31.53
CA GLU A 27 -16.14 14.68 -31.50
C GLU A 27 -15.24 13.52 -31.06
N GLY A 28 -13.99 13.83 -30.76
CA GLY A 28 -12.99 12.92 -30.21
C GLY A 28 -11.77 12.77 -31.11
N PHE A 29 -10.61 13.00 -30.50
CA PHE A 29 -9.32 12.73 -31.08
C PHE A 29 -8.50 11.83 -30.17
N SER A 30 -7.59 11.08 -30.77
CA SER A 30 -6.64 10.24 -30.04
C SER A 30 -5.27 10.93 -30.04
N PHE A 31 -4.58 10.89 -28.91
CA PHE A 31 -3.21 11.37 -28.79
C PHE A 31 -2.32 10.31 -28.12
N ALA A 32 -1.07 10.22 -28.58
CA ALA A 32 -0.12 9.24 -28.06
C ALA A 32 0.34 9.59 -26.64
N ASN A 33 0.63 8.56 -25.84
CA ASN A 33 1.22 8.75 -24.49
C ASN A 33 2.72 9.04 -24.61
N ASN A 34 3.08 10.16 -25.26
CA ASN A 34 4.41 10.68 -25.47
C ASN A 34 4.41 12.21 -25.57
N ALA A 35 5.60 12.81 -25.72
CA ALA A 35 5.74 14.27 -25.75
C ALA A 35 4.96 14.95 -26.91
N GLU A 36 4.91 14.31 -28.09
CA GLU A 36 4.18 14.82 -29.24
C GLU A 36 2.67 14.81 -28.99
N GLY A 37 2.12 13.69 -28.48
CA GLY A 37 0.70 13.56 -28.18
C GLY A 37 0.25 14.52 -27.06
N PHE A 38 1.05 14.70 -26.02
CA PHE A 38 0.76 15.73 -25.01
C PHE A 38 0.87 17.14 -25.55
N GLY A 39 1.78 17.40 -26.51
CA GLY A 39 1.83 18.65 -27.25
C GLY A 39 0.56 18.93 -28.07
N GLN A 40 0.00 17.86 -28.69
CA GLN A 40 -1.30 17.93 -29.40
C GLN A 40 -2.44 18.26 -28.42
N LEU A 41 -2.53 17.53 -27.28
CA LEU A 41 -3.52 17.83 -26.24
C LEU A 41 -3.43 19.28 -25.78
N GLY A 42 -2.21 19.79 -25.53
CA GLY A 42 -2.00 21.17 -25.10
C GLY A 42 -2.51 22.19 -26.11
N LYS A 43 -2.31 21.97 -27.41
CA LYS A 43 -2.81 22.84 -28.48
C LYS A 43 -4.35 22.84 -28.52
N GLU A 44 -4.99 21.67 -28.47
CA GLU A 44 -6.45 21.54 -28.46
C GLU A 44 -7.08 22.24 -27.25
N LEU A 45 -6.50 22.03 -26.05
CA LEU A 45 -6.97 22.70 -24.82
C LEU A 45 -6.80 24.22 -24.89
N ALA A 46 -5.69 24.71 -25.48
CA ALA A 46 -5.45 26.14 -25.64
C ALA A 46 -6.41 26.79 -26.65
N GLN A 47 -6.74 26.10 -27.74
CA GLN A 47 -7.72 26.58 -28.74
C GLN A 47 -9.13 26.70 -28.17
N CYS A 48 -9.50 25.75 -27.28
CA CYS A 48 -10.80 25.79 -26.63
C CYS A 48 -10.91 26.84 -25.52
N LYS A 49 -9.80 27.29 -24.95
CA LYS A 49 -9.77 28.05 -23.69
C LYS A 49 -10.25 29.52 -23.81
N ASN A 50 -10.77 30.04 -24.84
CA ASN A 50 -11.28 31.41 -25.05
C ASN A 50 -11.68 32.25 -23.80
N GLY A 51 -10.96 32.11 -22.69
CA GLY A 51 -11.25 32.71 -21.39
C GLY A 51 -12.09 31.81 -20.43
N ASP A 52 -12.56 30.65 -20.91
CA ASP A 52 -13.42 29.77 -20.18
C ASP A 52 -12.66 28.85 -19.17
N GLU A 53 -13.34 28.49 -18.10
CA GLU A 53 -12.89 27.41 -17.17
C GLU A 53 -12.91 26.07 -17.91
N ILE A 54 -11.82 25.31 -17.79
CA ILE A 54 -11.70 23.96 -18.35
C ILE A 54 -11.76 22.93 -17.19
N ARG A 55 -12.70 22.00 -17.29
CA ARG A 55 -12.85 20.86 -16.38
C ARG A 55 -12.45 19.58 -17.08
N ILE A 56 -11.39 18.94 -16.60
CA ILE A 56 -10.85 17.71 -17.19
C ILE A 56 -11.14 16.54 -16.28
N GLY A 57 -11.60 15.42 -16.82
CA GLY A 57 -11.76 14.21 -16.05
C GLY A 57 -11.34 12.96 -16.81
N PHE A 58 -10.94 11.96 -16.05
CA PHE A 58 -10.53 10.65 -16.57
C PHE A 58 -10.71 9.55 -15.52
N GLU A 59 -10.80 8.30 -15.97
CA GLU A 59 -10.84 7.17 -15.06
C GLU A 59 -9.49 6.91 -14.38
N ALA A 60 -9.53 6.44 -13.12
CA ALA A 60 -8.36 5.98 -12.38
C ALA A 60 -7.83 4.67 -12.97
N THR A 61 -6.87 4.76 -13.90
CA THR A 61 -6.28 3.63 -14.65
C THR A 61 -4.89 3.22 -14.14
N GLY A 62 -4.62 3.35 -12.86
CA GLY A 62 -3.34 2.98 -12.26
C GLY A 62 -2.16 3.80 -12.82
N ASN A 63 -1.14 3.12 -13.38
CA ASN A 63 0.09 3.79 -13.80
C ASN A 63 0.00 4.55 -15.12
N TYR A 64 -0.96 4.23 -15.99
CA TYR A 64 -1.04 4.84 -17.32
C TYR A 64 -1.44 6.32 -17.30
N GLY A 65 -2.15 6.77 -16.27
CA GLY A 65 -2.56 8.16 -16.10
C GLY A 65 -1.50 9.09 -15.51
N ILE A 66 -0.34 8.58 -15.10
CA ILE A 66 0.67 9.38 -14.38
C ILE A 66 1.22 10.51 -15.26
N ASN A 67 1.61 10.19 -16.51
CA ASN A 67 2.16 11.16 -17.44
C ASN A 67 1.15 12.27 -17.75
N LEU A 68 -0.14 11.90 -17.90
CA LEU A 68 -1.22 12.86 -18.10
C LEU A 68 -1.37 13.79 -16.90
N LYS A 69 -1.37 13.26 -15.69
CA LYS A 69 -1.47 14.07 -14.45
C LYS A 69 -0.32 15.07 -14.34
N LEU A 70 0.92 14.59 -14.55
CA LEU A 70 2.10 15.45 -14.52
C LEU A 70 2.05 16.53 -15.59
N PHE A 71 1.58 16.21 -16.80
CA PHE A 71 1.39 17.18 -17.86
C PHE A 71 0.35 18.25 -17.47
N LEU A 72 -0.81 17.85 -16.97
CA LEU A 72 -1.88 18.76 -16.55
C LEU A 72 -1.42 19.67 -15.40
N GLU A 73 -0.77 19.13 -14.38
CA GLU A 73 -0.22 19.92 -13.26
C GLU A 73 0.83 20.92 -13.72
N LYS A 74 1.76 20.51 -14.60
CA LYS A 74 2.79 21.39 -15.15
C LYS A 74 2.22 22.58 -15.92
N HIS A 75 1.06 22.39 -16.56
CA HIS A 75 0.41 23.45 -17.35
C HIS A 75 -0.71 24.18 -16.59
N GLY A 76 -0.88 23.89 -15.28
CA GLY A 76 -1.84 24.57 -14.42
C GLY A 76 -3.31 24.18 -14.67
N TYR A 77 -3.54 23.02 -15.30
CA TYR A 77 -4.90 22.48 -15.46
C TYR A 77 -5.36 21.73 -14.22
N THR A 78 -6.59 21.96 -13.81
CA THR A 78 -7.27 21.14 -12.79
C THR A 78 -7.91 19.92 -13.43
N TYR A 79 -7.99 18.83 -12.68
CA TYR A 79 -8.59 17.59 -13.17
C TYR A 79 -9.33 16.81 -12.07
N MET A 80 -10.23 15.93 -12.47
CA MET A 80 -10.95 15.00 -11.61
C MET A 80 -10.59 13.57 -12.01
N GLU A 81 -10.03 12.80 -11.08
CA GLU A 81 -9.82 11.36 -11.24
C GLU A 81 -11.06 10.60 -10.74
N ILE A 82 -11.70 9.84 -11.61
CA ILE A 82 -12.99 9.21 -11.35
C ILE A 82 -12.80 7.72 -11.09
N ASN A 83 -13.51 7.20 -10.09
CA ASN A 83 -13.51 5.75 -9.85
C ASN A 83 -14.18 5.01 -11.02
N PRO A 84 -13.51 4.03 -11.65
CA PRO A 84 -14.04 3.26 -12.78
C PRO A 84 -15.42 2.64 -12.53
N MET A 85 -15.71 2.24 -11.29
CA MET A 85 -17.03 1.71 -10.93
C MET A 85 -18.15 2.75 -11.07
N LEU A 86 -17.85 4.04 -10.85
CA LEU A 86 -18.84 5.12 -10.97
C LEU A 86 -19.12 5.41 -12.44
N VAL A 87 -18.09 5.48 -13.28
CA VAL A 87 -18.26 5.64 -14.74
C VAL A 87 -19.05 4.47 -15.32
N LYS A 88 -18.68 3.24 -14.95
CA LYS A 88 -19.42 2.05 -15.39
C LYS A 88 -20.90 2.07 -14.98
N LYS A 89 -21.21 2.47 -13.75
CA LYS A 89 -22.60 2.63 -13.29
C LYS A 89 -23.34 3.71 -14.08
N TYR A 90 -22.68 4.83 -14.33
CA TYR A 90 -23.25 5.94 -15.10
C TYR A 90 -23.57 5.51 -16.54
N ILE A 91 -22.65 4.83 -17.21
CA ILE A 91 -22.86 4.28 -18.55
C ILE A 91 -24.04 3.30 -18.54
N SER A 92 -24.08 2.36 -17.57
CA SER A 92 -25.15 1.36 -17.50
C SER A 92 -26.53 1.93 -17.15
N SER A 93 -26.60 3.11 -16.51
CA SER A 93 -27.87 3.81 -16.26
C SER A 93 -28.37 4.60 -17.45
N ASN A 94 -27.49 5.01 -18.36
CA ASN A 94 -27.82 5.90 -19.48
C ASN A 94 -28.01 5.17 -20.82
N THR A 95 -27.58 3.90 -20.93
CA THR A 95 -27.75 3.12 -22.18
C THR A 95 -27.90 1.63 -21.92
N LEU A 96 -28.82 1.01 -22.66
CA LEU A 96 -28.99 -0.45 -22.71
C LEU A 96 -28.08 -1.10 -23.77
N ARG A 97 -27.42 -0.31 -24.62
CA ARG A 97 -26.53 -0.83 -25.67
C ARG A 97 -25.19 -1.27 -25.04
N ARG A 98 -24.72 -2.44 -25.44
CA ARG A 98 -23.43 -3.03 -24.99
C ARG A 98 -22.25 -2.66 -25.90
N THR A 99 -22.37 -1.63 -26.73
CA THR A 99 -21.27 -1.19 -27.60
C THR A 99 -20.27 -0.45 -26.77
N LYS A 100 -19.02 -0.91 -26.79
CA LYS A 100 -17.88 -0.30 -26.09
C LYS A 100 -16.81 0.08 -27.10
N THR A 101 -16.42 1.37 -27.11
CA THR A 101 -15.26 1.88 -27.85
C THR A 101 -14.59 2.95 -27.00
N ASP A 102 -13.26 3.10 -27.10
CA ASP A 102 -12.47 4.06 -26.33
C ASP A 102 -13.03 5.51 -26.50
N LYS A 103 -13.50 5.88 -27.70
CA LYS A 103 -14.15 7.16 -27.97
C LYS A 103 -15.48 7.34 -27.20
N LEU A 104 -16.29 6.27 -27.09
CA LEU A 104 -17.52 6.30 -26.32
C LEU A 104 -17.24 6.39 -24.83
N ASP A 105 -16.16 5.79 -24.37
CA ASP A 105 -15.73 5.85 -22.97
C ASP A 105 -15.27 7.29 -22.63
N ALA A 106 -14.44 7.96 -23.44
CA ALA A 106 -14.06 9.37 -23.27
C ALA A 106 -15.29 10.32 -23.27
N ARG A 107 -16.23 10.10 -24.21
CA ARG A 107 -17.50 10.83 -24.25
C ARG A 107 -18.32 10.63 -22.96
N SER A 108 -18.44 9.40 -22.48
CA SER A 108 -19.19 9.08 -21.26
C SER A 108 -18.57 9.73 -20.03
N ILE A 109 -17.24 9.81 -19.97
CA ILE A 109 -16.51 10.52 -18.91
C ILE A 109 -16.85 12.02 -18.95
N ALA A 110 -16.84 12.65 -20.13
CA ALA A 110 -17.17 14.06 -20.27
C ALA A 110 -18.61 14.35 -19.78
N TYR A 111 -19.60 13.55 -20.19
CA TYR A 111 -20.98 13.70 -19.70
C TYR A 111 -21.10 13.43 -18.19
N TYR A 112 -20.36 12.45 -17.65
CA TYR A 112 -20.34 12.22 -16.21
C TYR A 112 -19.90 13.45 -15.42
N ILE A 113 -18.87 14.16 -15.90
CA ILE A 113 -18.37 15.39 -15.26
C ILE A 113 -19.36 16.54 -15.40
N SER A 114 -20.08 16.61 -16.54
CA SER A 114 -21.11 17.60 -16.75
C SER A 114 -22.28 17.44 -15.77
N ASP A 115 -22.68 16.18 -15.51
CA ASP A 115 -23.86 15.86 -14.69
C ASP A 115 -23.57 15.82 -13.18
N LYS A 116 -22.32 15.79 -12.75
CA LYS A 116 -21.90 15.60 -11.35
C LYS A 116 -21.07 16.75 -10.82
N ASP A 117 -21.06 16.90 -9.50
CA ASP A 117 -20.18 17.86 -8.83
C ASP A 117 -18.73 17.59 -9.23
N TYR A 118 -18.14 18.55 -9.92
CA TYR A 118 -16.74 18.51 -10.31
C TYR A 118 -15.86 18.79 -9.09
N ARG A 119 -15.03 17.82 -8.72
CA ARG A 119 -14.10 17.91 -7.60
C ARG A 119 -12.70 17.79 -8.11
N THR A 120 -11.95 18.88 -8.01
CA THR A 120 -10.58 18.93 -8.46
C THR A 120 -9.67 18.05 -7.59
N ASN A 121 -8.75 17.34 -8.22
CA ASN A 121 -7.62 16.74 -7.52
C ASN A 121 -6.61 17.86 -7.18
N PRO A 122 -5.92 17.75 -6.03
CA PRO A 122 -4.98 18.78 -5.60
C PRO A 122 -3.74 18.83 -6.48
N THR A 123 -3.14 20.00 -6.53
CA THR A 123 -2.00 20.37 -7.35
C THR A 123 -0.64 19.82 -6.91
N SER A 124 -0.57 18.79 -6.07
CA SER A 124 0.70 18.22 -5.60
C SER A 124 0.62 16.69 -5.52
N PHE A 125 0.40 16.08 -6.69
CA PHE A 125 0.27 14.64 -6.81
C PHE A 125 1.61 13.90 -6.62
N TYR A 126 2.70 14.42 -7.21
CA TYR A 126 3.93 13.65 -7.41
C TYR A 126 4.64 13.19 -6.13
N PRO A 127 4.87 14.01 -5.09
CA PRO A 127 5.60 13.54 -3.90
C PRO A 127 4.87 12.41 -3.16
N LYS A 128 3.55 12.53 -3.01
CA LYS A 128 2.73 11.50 -2.36
C LYS A 128 2.62 10.25 -3.22
N PHE A 129 2.61 10.40 -4.54
CA PHE A 129 2.63 9.28 -5.48
C PHE A 129 3.96 8.53 -5.44
N ALA A 130 5.10 9.21 -5.46
CA ALA A 130 6.42 8.60 -5.36
C ALA A 130 6.55 7.78 -4.06
N LEU A 131 6.12 8.35 -2.93
CA LEU A 131 6.09 7.66 -1.64
C LEU A 131 5.18 6.41 -1.68
N LYS A 132 4.04 6.49 -2.35
CA LYS A 132 3.13 5.35 -2.55
C LYS A 132 3.78 4.22 -3.35
N GLN A 133 4.54 4.54 -4.39
CA GLN A 133 5.27 3.53 -5.16
C GLN A 133 6.33 2.83 -4.30
N LEU A 134 7.10 3.58 -3.51
CA LEU A 134 8.11 3.01 -2.62
C LEU A 134 7.49 2.12 -1.53
N THR A 135 6.42 2.56 -0.88
CA THR A 135 5.73 1.76 0.16
C THR A 135 5.12 0.48 -0.41
N ARG A 136 4.59 0.51 -1.64
CA ARG A 136 4.06 -0.67 -2.34
C ARG A 136 5.16 -1.61 -2.79
N LEU A 137 6.29 -1.09 -3.31
CA LEU A 137 7.47 -1.88 -3.63
C LEU A 137 7.99 -2.60 -2.39
N ARG A 138 8.15 -1.87 -1.28
CA ARG A 138 8.54 -2.46 0.01
C ARG A 138 7.58 -3.58 0.43
N SER A 139 6.27 -3.39 0.32
CA SER A 139 5.27 -4.41 0.66
C SER A 139 5.40 -5.66 -0.23
N SER A 140 5.65 -5.47 -1.52
CA SER A 140 5.90 -6.57 -2.47
C SER A 140 7.16 -7.36 -2.12
N LEU A 141 8.27 -6.66 -1.79
CA LEU A 141 9.52 -7.31 -1.37
C LEU A 141 9.35 -8.08 -0.06
N VAL A 142 8.62 -7.56 0.93
CA VAL A 142 8.32 -8.29 2.18
C VAL A 142 7.52 -9.56 1.90
N THR A 143 6.57 -9.51 0.97
CA THR A 143 5.83 -10.71 0.55
C THR A 143 6.75 -11.70 -0.15
N GLY A 144 7.64 -11.24 -1.04
CA GLY A 144 8.67 -12.04 -1.70
C GLY A 144 9.60 -12.72 -0.68
N ARG A 145 10.14 -11.93 0.27
CA ARG A 145 10.98 -12.43 1.36
C ARG A 145 10.31 -13.58 2.13
N SER A 146 9.02 -13.45 2.42
CA SER A 146 8.28 -14.50 3.12
C SER A 146 8.20 -15.81 2.33
N ARG A 147 8.14 -15.74 1.00
CA ARG A 147 8.18 -16.94 0.14
C ARG A 147 9.53 -17.64 0.23
N TYR A 148 10.64 -16.90 0.21
CA TYR A 148 11.97 -17.47 0.37
C TYR A 148 12.17 -18.07 1.77
N LEU A 149 11.60 -17.47 2.82
CA LEU A 149 11.61 -18.07 4.16
C LEU A 149 10.89 -19.43 4.21
N ILE A 150 9.79 -19.57 3.48
CA ILE A 150 9.08 -20.86 3.38
C ILE A 150 9.95 -21.88 2.65
N GLN A 151 10.54 -21.51 1.51
CA GLN A 151 11.44 -22.39 0.75
C GLN A 151 12.65 -22.81 1.59
N LEU A 152 13.33 -21.86 2.23
CA LEU A 152 14.46 -22.12 3.13
C LEU A 152 14.06 -23.06 4.29
N THR A 153 12.84 -22.92 4.80
CA THR A 153 12.28 -23.81 5.80
C THR A 153 12.18 -25.25 5.28
N ASN A 154 11.64 -25.41 4.06
CA ASN A 154 11.44 -26.73 3.45
C ASN A 154 12.77 -27.43 3.19
N VAL A 155 13.77 -26.70 2.68
CA VAL A 155 15.13 -27.25 2.48
C VAL A 155 15.75 -27.66 3.83
N LEU A 156 15.65 -26.80 4.86
CA LEU A 156 16.18 -27.11 6.19
C LEU A 156 15.50 -28.33 6.83
N ASP A 157 14.20 -28.50 6.62
CA ASP A 157 13.46 -29.66 7.15
C ASP A 157 13.92 -30.97 6.45
N CYS A 158 14.54 -30.89 5.26
CA CYS A 158 15.15 -32.04 4.57
C CYS A 158 16.61 -32.30 4.99
N ILE A 159 17.43 -31.24 5.05
CA ILE A 159 18.88 -31.38 5.26
C ILE A 159 19.31 -31.41 6.72
N PHE A 160 18.56 -30.74 7.60
CA PHE A 160 18.88 -30.63 9.03
C PHE A 160 17.62 -30.34 9.88
N PRO A 161 16.69 -31.30 10.00
CA PRO A 161 15.42 -31.11 10.73
C PRO A 161 15.62 -30.73 12.21
N GLU A 162 16.73 -31.15 12.83
CA GLU A 162 17.08 -30.84 14.22
C GLU A 162 17.50 -29.38 14.44
N PHE A 163 17.75 -28.63 13.37
CA PHE A 163 18.11 -27.22 13.46
C PHE A 163 16.99 -26.36 14.05
N LYS A 164 15.73 -26.67 13.66
CA LYS A 164 14.55 -25.92 14.06
C LYS A 164 14.30 -25.88 15.58
N PRO A 165 14.34 -27.00 16.33
CA PRO A 165 14.14 -26.99 17.77
C PRO A 165 15.24 -26.25 18.53
N LEU A 166 16.44 -26.14 17.96
CA LEU A 166 17.56 -25.45 18.58
C LEU A 166 17.43 -23.92 18.49
N PHE A 167 16.83 -23.43 17.42
CA PHE A 167 16.64 -21.99 17.18
C PHE A 167 15.15 -21.67 17.26
N GLY A 168 14.68 -21.06 18.34
CA GLY A 168 13.30 -20.60 18.51
C GLY A 168 12.86 -19.66 17.36
N ASN A 169 13.80 -18.82 16.88
CA ASN A 169 13.72 -18.13 15.60
C ASN A 169 14.83 -18.64 14.69
N ARG A 170 14.52 -19.54 13.77
CA ARG A 170 15.48 -20.16 12.83
C ARG A 170 16.06 -19.20 11.79
N PHE A 171 15.47 -18.03 11.66
CA PHE A 171 15.94 -16.96 10.77
C PHE A 171 16.52 -15.78 11.54
N SER A 172 16.96 -16.01 12.79
CA SER A 172 17.76 -15.01 13.52
C SER A 172 19.08 -14.75 12.80
N VAL A 173 19.68 -13.57 13.04
CA VAL A 173 20.99 -13.17 12.45
C VAL A 173 22.04 -14.27 12.67
N THR A 174 22.04 -14.91 13.84
CA THR A 174 22.97 -16.01 14.14
C THR A 174 22.69 -17.26 13.31
N ALA A 175 21.41 -17.65 13.17
CA ALA A 175 21.05 -18.81 12.38
C ALA A 175 21.35 -18.61 10.89
N LEU A 176 20.98 -17.45 10.34
CA LEU A 176 21.30 -17.10 8.94
C LEU A 176 22.82 -17.07 8.69
N TYR A 177 23.59 -16.54 9.64
CA TYR A 177 25.05 -16.56 9.55
C TYR A 177 25.61 -17.98 9.51
N ILE A 178 25.06 -18.90 10.34
CA ILE A 178 25.45 -20.33 10.32
C ILE A 178 25.19 -20.91 8.94
N LEU A 179 23.99 -20.76 8.41
CA LEU A 179 23.57 -21.32 7.12
C LEU A 179 24.41 -20.76 5.95
N ALA A 180 24.76 -19.48 6.00
CA ALA A 180 25.57 -18.84 4.96
C ALA A 180 27.05 -19.25 4.96
N ASN A 181 27.63 -19.60 6.13
CA ASN A 181 29.05 -19.88 6.25
C ASN A 181 29.34 -21.37 6.46
N TYR A 182 28.34 -22.17 6.82
CA TYR A 182 28.40 -23.58 7.07
C TYR A 182 27.18 -24.28 6.46
N PRO A 183 27.12 -24.39 5.11
CA PRO A 183 25.91 -24.78 4.39
C PRO A 183 25.54 -26.27 4.54
N SER A 184 26.39 -27.08 5.18
CA SER A 184 26.12 -28.50 5.40
C SER A 184 26.14 -28.88 6.88
N PRO A 185 25.42 -29.94 7.30
CA PRO A 185 25.54 -30.51 8.64
C PRO A 185 26.97 -30.87 9.01
N GLU A 186 27.73 -31.42 8.06
CA GLU A 186 29.14 -31.76 8.25
C GLU A 186 29.99 -30.52 8.57
N ALA A 187 29.82 -29.43 7.82
CA ALA A 187 30.52 -28.17 8.06
C ALA A 187 30.17 -27.60 9.46
N ILE A 188 28.91 -27.71 9.87
CA ILE A 188 28.46 -27.30 11.21
C ILE A 188 29.09 -28.18 12.30
N ALA A 189 29.14 -29.50 12.12
CA ALA A 189 29.78 -30.44 13.05
C ALA A 189 31.29 -30.14 13.25
N ASN A 190 31.96 -29.66 12.19
CA ASN A 190 33.39 -29.34 12.17
C ASN A 190 33.74 -27.92 12.65
N MET A 191 32.77 -27.12 13.08
CA MET A 191 33.04 -25.77 13.66
C MET A 191 34.02 -25.83 14.82
N ASN A 192 34.89 -24.81 14.92
CA ASN A 192 35.92 -24.68 15.94
C ASN A 192 35.63 -23.54 16.95
N SER A 193 36.53 -23.31 17.90
CA SER A 193 36.40 -22.27 18.91
C SER A 193 36.30 -20.86 18.31
N ARG A 194 36.98 -20.60 17.18
CA ARG A 194 36.88 -19.31 16.46
C ARG A 194 35.47 -19.08 15.93
N SER A 195 34.85 -20.15 15.40
CA SER A 195 33.46 -20.10 14.95
C SER A 195 32.52 -19.75 16.11
N TYR A 196 32.73 -20.35 17.28
CA TYR A 196 31.95 -20.04 18.49
C TYR A 196 32.03 -18.55 18.86
N GLU A 197 33.23 -17.98 18.90
CA GLU A 197 33.40 -16.58 19.28
C GLU A 197 32.69 -15.61 18.28
N ILE A 198 32.71 -15.94 17.00
CA ILE A 198 31.97 -15.18 15.99
C ILE A 198 30.46 -15.25 16.26
N LEU A 199 29.91 -16.45 16.51
CA LEU A 199 28.49 -16.64 16.76
C LEU A 199 28.04 -15.96 18.06
N ARG A 200 28.85 -16.04 19.11
CA ARG A 200 28.61 -15.36 20.39
C ARG A 200 28.51 -13.85 20.20
N ARG A 201 29.46 -13.25 19.47
CA ARG A 201 29.47 -11.82 19.16
C ARG A 201 28.25 -11.42 18.32
N LYS A 202 27.92 -12.15 17.24
CA LYS A 202 26.77 -11.85 16.37
C LYS A 202 25.42 -11.99 17.13
N SER A 203 25.35 -12.89 18.09
CA SER A 203 24.15 -13.07 18.93
C SER A 203 24.07 -12.08 20.10
N ARG A 204 25.05 -11.16 20.25
CA ARG A 204 25.17 -10.27 21.42
C ARG A 204 25.19 -11.08 22.74
N GLY A 205 25.94 -12.17 22.77
CA GLY A 205 26.09 -13.05 23.93
C GLY A 205 24.96 -14.06 24.18
N LYS A 206 23.88 -14.04 23.39
CA LYS A 206 22.73 -14.95 23.59
C LYS A 206 22.98 -16.38 23.11
N PHE A 207 24.02 -16.63 22.32
CA PHE A 207 24.42 -17.95 21.85
C PHE A 207 25.53 -18.50 22.76
N GLY A 208 25.15 -19.28 23.77
CA GLY A 208 26.07 -19.85 24.76
C GLY A 208 26.83 -21.09 24.27
N MET A 209 27.87 -21.50 25.01
CA MET A 209 28.67 -22.68 24.70
C MET A 209 27.85 -23.96 24.66
N ASP A 210 26.92 -24.13 25.60
CA ASP A 210 26.03 -25.31 25.64
C ASP A 210 25.23 -25.47 24.35
N LYS A 211 24.74 -24.33 23.82
CA LYS A 211 24.00 -24.31 22.57
C LYS A 211 24.90 -24.62 21.37
N PHE A 212 26.15 -24.16 21.40
CA PHE A 212 27.16 -24.46 20.38
C PHE A 212 27.51 -25.96 20.36
N VAL A 213 27.79 -26.55 21.52
CA VAL A 213 28.07 -27.98 21.64
C VAL A 213 26.87 -28.82 21.19
N LYS A 214 25.66 -28.42 21.60
CA LYS A 214 24.42 -29.09 21.18
C LYS A 214 24.22 -29.01 19.67
N LEU A 215 24.44 -27.84 19.06
CA LEU A 215 24.35 -27.68 17.60
C LEU A 215 25.28 -28.63 16.85
N LYS A 216 26.55 -28.72 17.28
CA LYS A 216 27.53 -29.63 16.66
C LYS A 216 27.14 -31.10 16.84
N SER A 217 26.65 -31.48 18.02
CA SER A 217 26.18 -32.85 18.29
C SER A 217 24.99 -33.21 17.40
N LEU A 218 24.01 -32.32 17.27
CA LEU A 218 22.84 -32.52 16.40
C LEU A 218 23.26 -32.64 14.93
N ALA A 219 24.17 -31.79 14.50
CA ALA A 219 24.67 -31.80 13.12
C ALA A 219 25.43 -33.10 12.78
N LYS A 220 26.19 -33.65 13.76
CA LYS A 220 26.88 -34.91 13.59
C LYS A 220 25.95 -36.12 13.49
N ASN A 221 24.80 -36.04 14.14
CA ASN A 221 23.84 -37.17 14.28
C ASN A 221 22.52 -36.87 13.57
N THR A 222 22.53 -35.96 12.61
CA THR A 222 21.29 -35.61 11.88
C THR A 222 20.77 -36.77 11.06
N ILE A 223 19.44 -36.87 10.97
CA ILE A 223 18.76 -37.81 10.07
C ILE A 223 18.52 -37.18 8.70
N GLY A 224 18.86 -35.88 8.54
CA GLY A 224 18.70 -35.16 7.28
C GLY A 224 19.56 -35.72 6.16
N VAL A 225 19.09 -35.56 4.95
CA VAL A 225 19.82 -35.95 3.73
C VAL A 225 20.42 -34.70 3.12
N PHE A 226 21.74 -34.75 2.88
CA PHE A 226 22.47 -33.63 2.31
C PHE A 226 23.32 -34.11 1.11
N ASP A 227 23.13 -33.46 -0.01
CA ASP A 227 23.89 -33.67 -1.23
C ASP A 227 24.22 -32.33 -1.93
N GLU A 228 24.87 -32.41 -3.07
CA GLU A 228 25.26 -31.23 -3.86
C GLU A 228 24.04 -30.43 -4.35
N CYS A 229 22.91 -31.08 -4.67
CA CYS A 229 21.71 -30.40 -5.13
C CYS A 229 21.10 -29.55 -4.01
N TYR A 230 21.01 -30.11 -2.81
CA TYR A 230 20.53 -29.38 -1.64
C TYR A 230 21.48 -28.23 -1.23
N ARG A 231 22.79 -28.40 -1.40
CA ARG A 231 23.76 -27.32 -1.18
C ARG A 231 23.49 -26.15 -2.10
N ILE A 232 23.36 -26.41 -3.40
CA ILE A 232 23.08 -25.40 -4.43
C ILE A 232 21.74 -24.70 -4.13
N GLU A 233 20.69 -25.47 -3.80
CA GLU A 233 19.38 -24.94 -3.48
C GLU A 233 19.40 -24.02 -2.23
N LEU A 234 20.04 -24.49 -1.15
CA LEU A 234 20.18 -23.72 0.09
C LEU A 234 20.90 -22.38 -0.15
N GLU A 235 22.06 -22.43 -0.82
CA GLU A 235 22.88 -21.25 -1.11
C GLU A 235 22.11 -20.25 -1.97
N ALA A 236 21.45 -20.71 -3.04
CA ALA A 236 20.69 -19.85 -3.94
C ALA A 236 19.50 -19.16 -3.24
N ILE A 237 18.72 -19.92 -2.45
CA ILE A 237 17.58 -19.36 -1.72
C ILE A 237 18.05 -18.37 -0.64
N LEU A 238 19.12 -18.70 0.06
CA LEU A 238 19.68 -17.86 1.12
C LEU A 238 20.22 -16.54 0.57
N ASP A 239 20.93 -16.58 -0.56
CA ASP A 239 21.43 -15.37 -1.24
C ASP A 239 20.29 -14.45 -1.66
N LEU A 240 19.25 -14.98 -2.30
CA LEU A 240 18.07 -14.22 -2.68
C LEU A 240 17.35 -13.62 -1.47
N TYR A 241 17.22 -14.39 -0.39
CA TYR A 241 16.64 -13.90 0.86
C TYR A 241 17.44 -12.72 1.44
N LEU A 242 18.77 -12.86 1.54
CA LEU A 242 19.64 -11.83 2.12
C LEU A 242 19.65 -10.55 1.27
N GLN A 243 19.66 -10.69 -0.07
CA GLN A 243 19.58 -9.54 -0.97
C GLN A 243 18.26 -8.78 -0.83
N ILE A 244 17.14 -9.50 -0.76
CA ILE A 244 15.82 -8.88 -0.57
C ILE A 244 15.74 -8.22 0.80
N ASP A 245 16.23 -8.85 1.86
CA ASP A 245 16.22 -8.31 3.22
C ASP A 245 17.00 -7.00 3.30
N ALA A 246 18.22 -6.97 2.75
CA ALA A 246 19.03 -5.75 2.66
C ALA A 246 18.34 -4.64 1.85
N LYS A 247 17.63 -5.00 0.75
CA LYS A 247 16.92 -4.03 -0.06
C LYS A 247 15.66 -3.47 0.64
N ILE A 248 15.02 -4.27 1.49
CA ILE A 248 13.92 -3.80 2.34
C ILE A 248 14.45 -2.77 3.34
N ASP A 249 15.58 -3.03 4.02
CA ASP A 249 16.17 -2.12 4.99
C ASP A 249 16.57 -0.77 4.35
N GLU A 250 17.15 -0.81 3.15
CA GLU A 250 17.48 0.39 2.37
C GLU A 250 16.22 1.22 2.06
N LEU A 251 15.16 0.57 1.56
CA LEU A 251 13.90 1.23 1.23
C LEU A 251 13.22 1.79 2.48
N GLU A 252 13.25 1.07 3.61
CA GLU A 252 12.68 1.55 4.87
C GLU A 252 13.41 2.81 5.36
N THR A 253 14.73 2.87 5.20
CA THR A 253 15.52 4.07 5.52
C THR A 253 15.11 5.26 4.64
N GLN A 254 15.02 5.07 3.32
CA GLN A 254 14.61 6.12 2.39
C GLN A 254 13.17 6.60 2.65
N ILE A 255 12.24 5.68 2.84
CA ILE A 255 10.84 5.99 3.14
C ILE A 255 10.73 6.78 4.45
N THR A 256 11.50 6.40 5.47
CA THR A 256 11.53 7.08 6.77
C THR A 256 12.02 8.52 6.61
N GLN A 257 13.11 8.74 5.89
CA GLN A 257 13.62 10.09 5.61
C GLN A 257 12.60 10.96 4.87
N ILE A 258 11.91 10.41 3.88
CA ILE A 258 10.88 11.14 3.12
C ILE A 258 9.71 11.53 4.04
N ILE A 259 9.17 10.59 4.83
CA ILE A 259 7.99 10.87 5.67
C ILE A 259 8.32 11.83 6.81
N GLU A 260 9.52 11.75 7.38
CA GLU A 260 10.00 12.68 8.41
C GLU A 260 10.20 14.08 7.84
N SER A 261 10.71 14.20 6.62
CA SER A 261 10.82 15.50 5.91
C SER A 261 9.45 16.10 5.60
N LEU A 262 8.45 15.28 5.24
CA LEU A 262 7.07 15.74 5.01
C LEU A 262 6.36 16.12 6.31
N ASN A 263 6.77 15.54 7.44
CA ASN A 263 6.25 15.76 8.79
C ASN A 263 4.70 15.88 8.86
N PRO A 264 3.95 14.90 8.34
CA PRO A 264 2.49 14.97 8.34
C PRO A 264 1.93 14.81 9.76
N PRO A 265 0.78 15.45 10.08
CA PRO A 265 0.09 15.29 11.36
C PRO A 265 -0.10 13.84 11.81
N THR A 266 -0.34 12.93 10.87
CA THR A 266 -0.48 11.48 11.15
C THR A 266 0.75 10.90 11.86
N LEU A 267 1.96 11.39 11.55
CA LEU A 267 3.20 10.91 12.16
C LEU A 267 3.30 11.25 13.66
N SER A 268 2.65 12.33 14.10
CA SER A 268 2.65 12.75 15.51
C SER A 268 1.82 11.84 16.42
N ILE A 269 0.97 10.96 15.87
CA ILE A 269 0.11 10.09 16.67
C ILE A 269 0.96 9.02 17.37
N LYS A 270 1.02 9.06 18.71
CA LYS A 270 1.76 8.08 19.49
C LYS A 270 1.28 6.66 19.21
N GLY A 271 2.16 5.81 18.69
CA GLY A 271 1.87 4.44 18.26
C GLY A 271 1.75 4.29 16.72
N VAL A 272 1.83 5.37 15.96
CA VAL A 272 1.96 5.34 14.50
C VAL A 272 3.44 5.52 14.13
N GLY A 273 4.10 4.46 13.70
CA GLY A 273 5.50 4.52 13.26
C GLY A 273 5.64 5.11 11.85
N ALA A 274 6.85 5.57 11.50
CA ALA A 274 7.17 6.21 10.21
C ALA A 274 6.69 5.41 8.99
N MET A 275 6.94 4.11 8.94
CA MET A 275 6.49 3.25 7.83
C MET A 275 4.96 3.21 7.69
N SER A 276 4.25 3.15 8.82
CA SER A 276 2.78 3.14 8.80
C SER A 276 2.21 4.49 8.40
N ALA A 277 2.80 5.59 8.90
CA ALA A 277 2.46 6.94 8.49
C ALA A 277 2.68 7.13 6.98
N ALA A 278 3.82 6.65 6.45
CA ALA A 278 4.14 6.72 5.03
C ALA A 278 3.09 5.99 4.16
N VAL A 279 2.69 4.78 4.55
CA VAL A 279 1.62 4.04 3.85
C VAL A 279 0.29 4.79 3.94
N ILE A 280 -0.11 5.22 5.13
CA ILE A 280 -1.40 5.88 5.35
C ILE A 280 -1.48 7.18 4.54
N VAL A 281 -0.48 8.06 4.66
CA VAL A 281 -0.45 9.36 3.99
C VAL A 281 -0.38 9.21 2.48
N SER A 282 0.46 8.30 1.97
CA SER A 282 0.61 8.09 0.53
C SER A 282 -0.60 7.40 -0.11
N GLU A 283 -1.26 6.48 0.58
CA GLU A 283 -2.45 5.80 0.06
C GLU A 283 -3.70 6.70 0.09
N PHE A 284 -3.91 7.49 1.13
CA PHE A 284 -4.98 8.48 1.15
C PHE A 284 -4.69 9.63 0.17
N GLY A 285 -3.43 10.01 0.01
CA GLY A 285 -3.03 11.13 -0.86
C GLY A 285 -3.49 12.48 -0.28
N ASP A 286 -4.33 13.21 -1.00
CA ASP A 286 -4.90 14.46 -0.49
C ASP A 286 -6.12 14.20 0.38
N PHE A 287 -6.06 14.69 1.61
CA PHE A 287 -7.14 14.55 2.58
C PHE A 287 -8.31 15.52 2.31
N SER A 288 -8.06 16.64 1.65
CA SER A 288 -9.09 17.65 1.32
C SER A 288 -10.15 17.13 0.33
N ARG A 289 -9.82 16.10 -0.45
CA ARG A 289 -10.76 15.45 -1.37
C ARG A 289 -11.90 14.69 -0.68
N PHE A 290 -11.76 14.41 0.61
CA PHE A 290 -12.79 13.72 1.38
C PHE A 290 -13.68 14.71 2.09
N GLU A 291 -14.99 14.69 1.81
CA GLU A 291 -15.96 15.56 2.48
C GLU A 291 -16.01 15.35 3.99
N ASN A 292 -15.81 14.09 4.40
CA ASN A 292 -15.88 13.70 5.80
C ASN A 292 -15.12 12.39 6.03
N HIS A 293 -14.92 12.07 7.29
CA HIS A 293 -14.25 10.83 7.71
C HIS A 293 -14.98 9.55 7.25
N GLY A 294 -16.29 9.59 7.00
CA GLY A 294 -17.05 8.46 6.46
C GLY A 294 -16.59 8.08 5.06
N LYS A 295 -16.34 9.08 4.18
CA LYS A 295 -15.78 8.85 2.84
C LYS A 295 -14.37 8.27 2.90
N MET A 296 -13.54 8.70 3.88
CA MET A 296 -12.24 8.08 4.13
C MET A 296 -12.35 6.63 4.59
N LEU A 297 -13.30 6.31 5.47
CA LEU A 297 -13.55 4.93 5.91
C LEU A 297 -13.96 4.03 4.76
N SER A 298 -14.85 4.51 3.89
CA SER A 298 -15.29 3.81 2.69
C SER A 298 -14.10 3.57 1.73
N PHE A 299 -13.27 4.59 1.51
CA PHE A 299 -12.05 4.50 0.69
C PHE A 299 -11.05 3.46 1.23
N ALA A 300 -10.88 3.38 2.56
CA ALA A 300 -10.05 2.38 3.20
C ALA A 300 -10.69 0.97 3.22
N GLY A 301 -11.97 0.86 2.86
CA GLY A 301 -12.72 -0.39 2.89
C GLY A 301 -12.94 -0.93 4.31
N LEU A 302 -13.04 -0.02 5.30
CA LEU A 302 -13.31 -0.33 6.71
C LEU A 302 -14.78 -0.16 7.07
N GLU A 303 -15.61 0.25 6.13
CA GLU A 303 -17.04 0.42 6.30
C GLU A 303 -17.74 -0.94 6.42
N PRO A 304 -18.68 -1.14 7.36
CA PRO A 304 -19.54 -2.31 7.36
C PRO A 304 -20.52 -2.22 6.19
N GLY A 305 -20.79 -3.33 5.54
CA GLY A 305 -21.93 -3.40 4.64
C GLY A 305 -23.22 -3.18 5.46
N TYR A 306 -24.09 -2.34 4.99
CA TYR A 306 -25.43 -2.13 5.56
C TYR A 306 -26.45 -2.49 4.51
N PHE A 307 -27.38 -3.34 4.87
CA PHE A 307 -28.45 -3.75 4.00
C PHE A 307 -29.77 -3.60 4.74
N GLN A 308 -30.65 -2.76 4.23
CA GLN A 308 -32.01 -2.59 4.73
C GLN A 308 -32.99 -2.77 3.58
N SER A 309 -33.91 -3.71 3.72
CA SER A 309 -34.99 -3.92 2.77
C SER A 309 -36.28 -4.21 3.55
N GLY A 310 -37.24 -3.28 3.46
CA GLY A 310 -38.48 -3.38 4.20
C GLY A 310 -38.26 -3.44 5.71
N THR A 311 -38.73 -4.50 6.35
CA THR A 311 -38.59 -4.74 7.81
C THR A 311 -37.29 -5.45 8.18
N THR A 312 -36.47 -5.83 7.21
CA THR A 312 -35.24 -6.62 7.44
C THR A 312 -34.02 -5.69 7.44
N GLU A 313 -33.29 -5.63 8.54
CA GLU A 313 -32.04 -4.88 8.71
C GLU A 313 -30.91 -5.86 9.02
N HIS A 314 -29.86 -5.85 8.18
CA HIS A 314 -28.68 -6.66 8.39
C HIS A 314 -27.40 -5.82 8.35
N ASN A 315 -26.66 -5.85 9.45
CA ASN A 315 -25.29 -5.38 9.47
C ASN A 315 -24.36 -6.41 8.79
N GLY A 316 -23.93 -6.07 7.58
CA GLY A 316 -23.05 -6.91 6.78
C GLY A 316 -21.61 -6.95 7.27
N ARG A 317 -20.80 -7.83 6.66
CA ARG A 317 -19.35 -7.88 6.87
C ARG A 317 -18.69 -6.60 6.33
N MET A 318 -17.45 -6.34 6.75
CA MET A 318 -16.63 -5.26 6.22
C MET A 318 -16.56 -5.36 4.68
N VAL A 319 -16.85 -4.26 3.98
CA VAL A 319 -17.00 -4.21 2.51
C VAL A 319 -15.69 -4.52 1.78
N LYS A 320 -14.54 -4.18 2.37
CA LYS A 320 -13.18 -4.44 1.84
C LYS A 320 -12.90 -3.87 0.44
N HIS A 321 -13.74 -2.99 -0.10
CA HIS A 321 -13.40 -2.23 -1.30
C HIS A 321 -12.27 -1.23 -0.99
N GLY A 322 -11.37 -1.01 -1.94
CA GLY A 322 -10.24 -0.10 -1.76
C GLY A 322 -8.91 -0.80 -1.45
N SER A 323 -7.89 -0.02 -1.05
CA SER A 323 -6.52 -0.51 -0.88
C SER A 323 -6.39 -1.51 0.28
N SER A 324 -5.98 -2.74 -0.03
CA SER A 324 -5.65 -3.75 0.98
C SER A 324 -4.41 -3.37 1.80
N THR A 325 -3.44 -2.69 1.19
CA THR A 325 -2.22 -2.19 1.83
C THR A 325 -2.56 -1.14 2.90
N LEU A 326 -3.40 -0.17 2.55
CA LEU A 326 -3.90 0.84 3.50
C LEU A 326 -4.65 0.20 4.67
N ARG A 327 -5.58 -0.69 4.38
CA ARG A 327 -6.37 -1.38 5.41
C ARG A 327 -5.49 -2.20 6.35
N CYS A 328 -4.51 -2.94 5.82
CA CYS A 328 -3.54 -3.70 6.61
C CYS A 328 -2.74 -2.77 7.53
N SER A 329 -2.24 -1.64 7.01
CA SER A 329 -1.50 -0.65 7.78
C SER A 329 -2.36 -0.05 8.89
N LEU A 330 -3.59 0.35 8.62
CA LEU A 330 -4.52 0.89 9.61
C LEU A 330 -4.84 -0.12 10.73
N ILE A 331 -5.06 -1.38 10.40
CA ILE A 331 -5.30 -2.44 11.40
C ILE A 331 -4.06 -2.68 12.26
N ASN A 332 -2.87 -2.74 11.67
CA ASN A 332 -1.62 -2.93 12.41
C ASN A 332 -1.31 -1.71 13.31
N CYS A 333 -1.48 -0.49 12.80
CA CYS A 333 -1.42 0.72 13.62
C CYS A 333 -2.40 0.70 14.79
N SER A 334 -3.61 0.18 14.55
CA SER A 334 -4.63 0.08 15.60
C SER A 334 -4.24 -0.85 16.73
N ARG A 335 -3.51 -1.92 16.43
CA ARG A 335 -2.92 -2.79 17.46
C ARG A 335 -1.81 -2.09 18.23
N ALA A 336 -0.91 -1.39 17.52
CA ALA A 336 0.19 -0.68 18.15
C ALA A 336 -0.30 0.50 19.01
N ILE A 337 -1.23 1.30 18.51
CA ILE A 337 -1.73 2.48 19.22
C ILE A 337 -2.43 2.11 20.55
N THR A 338 -3.09 0.95 20.63
CA THR A 338 -3.71 0.50 21.89
C THR A 338 -2.68 0.13 22.98
N LEU A 339 -1.41 -0.07 22.62
CA LEU A 339 -0.32 -0.30 23.57
C LEU A 339 0.31 1.00 24.07
N HIS A 340 0.17 2.09 23.32
CA HIS A 340 0.88 3.34 23.58
C HIS A 340 -0.03 4.53 23.88
N ASN A 341 -1.35 4.36 23.75
CA ASN A 341 -2.33 5.43 23.92
C ASN A 341 -3.55 4.95 24.72
N GLU A 342 -3.70 5.48 25.93
CA GLU A 342 -4.73 5.03 26.88
C GLU A 342 -6.16 5.26 26.37
N VAL A 343 -6.41 6.32 25.60
CA VAL A 343 -7.75 6.59 25.02
C VAL A 343 -8.16 5.47 24.06
N PHE A 344 -7.22 4.97 23.27
CA PHE A 344 -7.46 3.87 22.35
C PHE A 344 -7.48 2.51 23.07
N ALA A 345 -6.66 2.33 24.11
CA ALA A 345 -6.69 1.15 24.96
C ALA A 345 -8.05 1.01 25.68
N ALA A 346 -8.53 2.09 26.29
CA ALA A 346 -9.85 2.12 26.93
C ALA A 346 -10.98 1.84 25.92
N TYR A 347 -10.89 2.41 24.72
CA TYR A 347 -11.88 2.14 23.67
C TYR A 347 -11.87 0.69 23.20
N LEU A 348 -10.69 0.04 23.09
CA LEU A 348 -10.58 -1.38 22.79
C LEU A 348 -11.26 -2.21 23.89
N ARG A 349 -10.93 -1.97 25.18
CA ARG A 349 -11.53 -2.65 26.32
C ARG A 349 -13.05 -2.54 26.27
N LYS A 350 -13.59 -1.32 26.14
CA LYS A 350 -15.03 -1.08 25.99
C LYS A 350 -15.67 -1.93 24.90
N LYS A 351 -15.00 -2.07 23.72
CA LYS A 351 -15.55 -2.87 22.60
C LYS A 351 -15.49 -4.38 22.87
N MET A 352 -14.53 -4.83 23.64
CA MET A 352 -14.44 -6.23 24.07
C MET A 352 -15.48 -6.54 25.16
N ASP A 353 -15.72 -5.60 26.09
CA ASP A 353 -16.74 -5.72 27.15
C ASP A 353 -18.17 -5.73 26.55
N GLU A 354 -18.37 -5.07 25.39
CA GLU A 354 -19.59 -5.18 24.57
C GLU A 354 -19.75 -6.60 23.93
N GLY A 355 -18.90 -7.57 24.25
CA GLY A 355 -18.94 -8.94 23.71
C GLY A 355 -18.33 -9.09 22.30
N LYS A 356 -17.63 -8.09 21.76
CA LYS A 356 -17.02 -8.20 20.43
C LYS A 356 -15.70 -8.97 20.47
N PRO A 357 -15.49 -9.96 19.56
CA PRO A 357 -14.19 -10.62 19.41
C PRO A 357 -13.07 -9.61 19.14
N TYR A 358 -11.85 -9.90 19.62
CA TYR A 358 -10.69 -9.01 19.53
C TYR A 358 -10.47 -8.37 18.14
N ASN A 359 -10.51 -9.17 17.07
CA ASN A 359 -10.30 -8.66 15.72
C ASN A 359 -11.41 -7.70 15.25
N VAL A 360 -12.64 -7.91 15.73
CA VAL A 360 -13.76 -6.99 15.48
C VAL A 360 -13.55 -5.70 16.29
N ALA A 361 -13.16 -5.81 17.56
CA ALA A 361 -12.86 -4.66 18.42
C ALA A 361 -11.72 -3.80 17.85
N ILE A 362 -10.63 -4.43 17.35
CA ILE A 362 -9.54 -3.73 16.63
C ILE A 362 -10.05 -3.01 15.37
N SER A 363 -11.00 -3.58 14.64
CA SER A 363 -11.58 -2.88 13.47
C SER A 363 -12.35 -1.61 13.89
N HIS A 364 -12.96 -1.58 15.06
CA HIS A 364 -13.56 -0.37 15.62
C HIS A 364 -12.50 0.66 16.04
N VAL A 365 -11.36 0.21 16.60
CA VAL A 365 -10.20 1.07 16.87
C VAL A 365 -9.68 1.69 15.58
N ALA A 366 -9.55 0.91 14.50
CA ALA A 366 -9.14 1.42 13.20
C ALA A 366 -10.08 2.50 12.64
N LYS A 367 -11.39 2.35 12.82
CA LYS A 367 -12.37 3.38 12.46
C LYS A 367 -12.18 4.66 13.28
N LYS A 368 -11.92 4.55 14.58
CA LYS A 368 -11.61 5.71 15.44
C LYS A 368 -10.30 6.38 15.01
N LEU A 369 -9.27 5.58 14.67
CA LEU A 369 -8.00 6.09 14.17
C LEU A 369 -8.17 6.87 12.86
N VAL A 370 -8.94 6.36 11.89
CA VAL A 370 -9.22 7.08 10.63
C VAL A 370 -9.92 8.42 10.88
N ARG A 371 -10.86 8.50 11.83
CA ARG A 371 -11.50 9.76 12.22
C ARG A 371 -10.49 10.77 12.77
N LEU A 372 -9.59 10.30 13.63
CA LEU A 372 -8.52 11.13 14.18
C LEU A 372 -7.59 11.63 13.08
N ILE A 373 -7.11 10.75 12.20
CA ILE A 373 -6.25 11.11 11.07
C ILE A 373 -6.95 12.17 10.19
N PHE A 374 -8.22 11.96 9.84
CA PHE A 374 -8.99 12.93 9.07
C PHE A 374 -8.98 14.32 9.73
N THR A 375 -9.26 14.39 11.02
CA THR A 375 -9.31 15.66 11.74
C THR A 375 -7.94 16.34 11.78
N LEU A 376 -6.87 15.60 12.08
CA LEU A 376 -5.53 16.16 12.18
C LEU A 376 -5.02 16.64 10.81
N GLU A 377 -5.17 15.82 9.78
CA GLU A 377 -4.67 16.14 8.43
C GLU A 377 -5.45 17.28 7.77
N THR A 378 -6.77 17.38 8.00
CA THR A 378 -7.57 18.47 7.42
C THR A 378 -7.36 19.81 8.15
N ARG A 379 -7.00 19.78 9.43
CA ARG A 379 -6.70 20.99 10.21
C ARG A 379 -5.21 21.38 10.20
N GLY A 380 -4.32 20.48 9.77
CA GLY A 380 -2.89 20.67 9.89
C GLY A 380 -2.38 20.67 11.35
N GLU A 381 -3.11 20.03 12.26
CA GLU A 381 -2.82 20.05 13.69
C GLU A 381 -2.04 18.78 14.11
N MET A 382 -1.02 18.93 14.95
CA MET A 382 -0.32 17.79 15.52
C MET A 382 -1.17 17.16 16.64
N TYR A 383 -0.99 15.84 16.83
CA TYR A 383 -1.69 15.10 17.86
C TYR A 383 -1.37 15.59 19.27
N ASN A 384 -2.40 15.92 20.03
CA ASN A 384 -2.32 16.18 21.47
C ASN A 384 -3.29 15.27 22.20
N SER A 385 -2.79 14.49 23.18
CA SER A 385 -3.62 13.56 23.97
C SER A 385 -4.73 14.27 24.77
N ASP A 386 -4.52 15.53 25.15
CA ASP A 386 -5.43 16.28 26.01
C ASP A 386 -6.70 16.75 25.27
N ASN A 387 -6.63 16.81 23.94
CA ASN A 387 -7.75 17.22 23.08
C ASN A 387 -8.71 16.08 22.69
N LEU A 388 -8.51 14.86 23.21
CA LEU A 388 -9.31 13.65 22.88
C LEU A 388 -10.31 13.26 23.97
N ARG A 389 -10.71 14.19 24.81
CA ARG A 389 -11.76 13.96 25.81
C ARG A 389 -13.16 13.88 25.21
#